data_448c319561bd68bc50ba3c3d9063a828
#
_entry.id   448c319561bd68bc50ba3c3d9063a828
#
_cell.length_a   1.000
_cell.length_b   1.000
_cell.length_c   1.000
_cell.angle_alpha   90.00
_cell.angle_beta   90.00
_cell.angle_gamma   90.00
#
_symmetry.space_group_name_H-M   'P 1'
#
loop_
_entity.id
_entity.type
_entity.pdbx_description
1 polymer ?
#
loop_
_entity_poly.entity_id
_entity_poly.type
_entity_poly.pdbx_seq_one_letter_code
_entity_poly.pdbx_strand_id
1 'polypeptide(L)'
;MFQLRKNCFSLTIVILAFAAFGFIELKQSQSSTTIGRINFLLGKEGEVTIRRVNDTKWMAAKFKMGVLKGDQIKTVAESRCEVKLNDGSIIRIGENSVFDFAESNLSKYARQVDASLKRGKIWANVTRSTGAANKFEVKSPTAVCAIRGTIYRLEADSTTRVAVYDGKVDVGPTNDLRQQLQQQTRPGAPVQVPGPTQVPGPFQVSLDQWVQLVQGYQLEVRNNGRYAKTQIDSVSESRSDWIQWNKERDRMLQR
;
A
#
# COMPACT_ATOMS: atom_id res chain seq x y z
N MET A 1 32.32 -38.86 59.70
CA MET A 1 31.08 -38.10 59.55
C MET A 1 31.32 -36.65 59.11
N PHE A 2 32.38 -36.39 58.31
CA PHE A 2 32.79 -34.99 57.94
C PHE A 2 33.03 -34.75 56.46
N GLN A 3 32.75 -35.70 55.58
CA GLN A 3 32.98 -35.58 54.12
C GLN A 3 31.75 -35.23 53.31
N LEU A 4 30.53 -35.41 53.83
CA LEU A 4 29.29 -35.16 53.04
C LEU A 4 28.85 -33.68 52.95
N ARG A 5 29.40 -32.76 53.75
CA ARG A 5 28.99 -31.35 53.76
C ARG A 5 29.68 -30.47 52.70
N LYS A 6 30.81 -30.86 52.15
CA LYS A 6 31.55 -30.06 51.16
C LYS A 6 31.03 -30.19 49.74
N ASN A 7 30.40 -31.32 49.40
CA ASN A 7 29.90 -31.54 48.04
C ASN A 7 28.55 -30.90 47.78
N CYS A 8 27.72 -30.65 48.80
CA CYS A 8 26.44 -29.93 48.62
C CYS A 8 26.61 -28.43 48.30
N PHE A 9 27.70 -27.81 48.83
CA PHE A 9 27.92 -26.37 48.58
C PHE A 9 28.43 -26.09 47.16
N SER A 10 29.20 -27.05 46.60
CA SER A 10 29.69 -26.94 45.23
C SER A 10 28.58 -27.15 44.19
N LEU A 11 27.61 -28.02 44.47
CA LEU A 11 26.51 -28.33 43.56
C LEU A 11 25.47 -27.18 43.50
N THR A 12 25.22 -26.50 44.63
CA THR A 12 24.30 -25.34 44.66
C THR A 12 24.86 -24.11 43.95
N ILE A 13 26.16 -23.88 43.97
CA ILE A 13 26.80 -22.77 43.25
C ILE A 13 26.76 -23.01 41.74
N VAL A 14 26.92 -24.24 41.26
CA VAL A 14 26.82 -24.57 39.83
C VAL A 14 25.41 -24.43 39.32
N ILE A 15 24.38 -24.79 40.11
CA ILE A 15 22.97 -24.63 39.71
C ILE A 15 22.57 -23.13 39.68
N LEU A 16 23.07 -22.31 40.61
CA LEU A 16 22.83 -20.86 40.60
C LEU A 16 23.54 -20.15 39.43
N ALA A 17 24.73 -20.61 39.02
CA ALA A 17 25.42 -20.08 37.85
C ALA A 17 24.69 -20.42 36.52
N PHE A 18 24.06 -21.59 36.43
CA PHE A 18 23.25 -21.97 35.26
C PHE A 18 21.93 -21.19 35.19
N ALA A 19 21.32 -20.84 36.33
CA ALA A 19 20.09 -20.02 36.35
C ALA A 19 20.35 -18.55 35.94
N ALA A 20 21.56 -18.03 36.20
CA ALA A 20 21.92 -16.66 35.76
C ALA A 20 22.27 -16.57 34.27
N PHE A 21 22.61 -17.68 33.61
CA PHE A 21 22.92 -17.71 32.17
C PHE A 21 21.67 -17.91 31.27
N GLY A 22 20.50 -18.21 31.85
CA GLY A 22 19.26 -18.53 31.14
C GLY A 22 18.46 -17.34 30.67
N PHE A 23 18.85 -16.10 30.92
CA PHE A 23 18.16 -14.87 30.50
C PHE A 23 18.97 -14.01 29.55
N ILE A 24 19.77 -14.63 28.68
CA ILE A 24 20.11 -13.92 27.43
C ILE A 24 18.88 -14.03 26.52
N GLU A 25 17.98 -13.09 26.62
CA GLU A 25 16.98 -12.87 25.57
C GLU A 25 17.75 -12.69 24.26
N LEU A 26 17.78 -13.74 23.45
CA LEU A 26 18.11 -13.64 22.04
C LEU A 26 17.06 -12.70 21.45
N LYS A 27 17.35 -11.40 21.46
CA LYS A 27 16.67 -10.42 20.63
C LYS A 27 16.85 -10.92 19.21
N GLN A 28 15.88 -11.71 18.75
CA GLN A 28 15.84 -12.21 17.39
C GLN A 28 15.78 -10.96 16.50
N SER A 29 16.93 -10.57 15.98
CA SER A 29 17.04 -9.51 14.97
C SER A 29 16.19 -9.98 13.81
N GLN A 30 14.94 -9.53 13.74
CA GLN A 30 14.12 -9.71 12.56
C GLN A 30 14.89 -9.05 11.43
N SER A 31 15.49 -9.85 10.58
CA SER A 31 16.11 -9.40 9.34
C SER A 31 15.04 -8.71 8.52
N SER A 32 14.99 -7.40 8.62
CA SER A 32 14.04 -6.58 7.87
C SER A 32 14.43 -6.63 6.39
N THR A 33 13.67 -7.38 5.62
CA THR A 33 13.93 -7.56 4.18
C THR A 33 13.70 -6.24 3.45
N THR A 34 14.74 -5.73 2.81
CA THR A 34 14.63 -4.55 1.93
C THR A 34 13.82 -4.90 0.70
N ILE A 35 12.73 -4.22 0.47
CA ILE A 35 11.81 -4.43 -0.66
C ILE A 35 12.07 -3.49 -1.84
N GLY A 36 12.83 -2.41 -1.61
CA GLY A 36 13.14 -1.41 -2.62
C GLY A 36 14.02 -0.30 -2.06
N ARG A 37 14.16 0.77 -2.83
CA ARG A 37 14.97 1.95 -2.47
C ARG A 37 14.28 3.23 -2.89
N ILE A 38 14.52 4.29 -2.14
CA ILE A 38 14.15 5.65 -2.55
C ILE A 38 15.06 6.06 -3.71
N ASN A 39 14.47 6.27 -4.87
CA ASN A 39 15.16 6.55 -6.12
C ASN A 39 15.10 8.03 -6.53
N PHE A 40 14.18 8.79 -5.94
CA PHE A 40 14.04 10.23 -6.16
C PHE A 40 13.31 10.88 -4.99
N LEU A 41 13.70 12.11 -4.67
CA LEU A 41 13.05 12.98 -3.70
C LEU A 41 12.95 14.38 -4.29
N LEU A 42 11.80 15.00 -4.12
CA LEU A 42 11.55 16.41 -4.33
C LEU A 42 11.05 17.01 -3.02
N GLY A 43 11.54 18.18 -2.67
CA GLY A 43 11.22 18.88 -1.43
C GLY A 43 12.45 19.12 -0.57
N LYS A 44 12.30 19.89 0.52
CA LYS A 44 13.35 20.16 1.50
C LYS A 44 13.56 18.95 2.41
N GLU A 45 14.70 18.91 3.10
CA GLU A 45 14.96 17.87 4.10
C GLU A 45 13.86 17.85 5.18
N GLY A 46 13.31 16.65 5.44
CA GLY A 46 12.21 16.46 6.37
C GLY A 46 10.80 16.62 5.80
N GLU A 47 10.63 17.10 4.57
CA GLU A 47 9.33 17.19 3.90
C GLU A 47 8.85 15.83 3.38
N VAL A 48 9.79 14.93 3.08
CA VAL A 48 9.54 13.52 2.88
C VAL A 48 10.09 12.77 4.09
N THR A 49 9.22 12.05 4.76
CA THR A 49 9.60 11.28 5.96
C THR A 49 9.22 9.81 5.80
N ILE A 50 10.00 8.96 6.46
CA ILE A 50 9.75 7.53 6.54
C ILE A 50 9.66 7.10 8.00
N ARG A 51 8.74 6.20 8.30
CA ARG A 51 8.59 5.57 9.61
C ARG A 51 8.72 4.08 9.45
N ARG A 52 9.59 3.47 10.24
CA ARG A 52 9.80 2.02 10.26
C ARG A 52 8.63 1.31 10.94
N VAL A 53 8.41 0.05 10.56
CA VAL A 53 7.53 -0.82 11.32
C VAL A 53 8.02 -0.89 12.77
N ASN A 54 7.15 -0.89 13.73
CA ASN A 54 7.47 -0.89 15.18
C ASN A 54 8.19 0.39 15.70
N ASP A 55 8.34 1.42 14.88
CA ASP A 55 8.84 2.72 15.33
C ASP A 55 7.69 3.74 15.39
N THR A 56 7.73 4.61 16.38
CA THR A 56 6.80 5.74 16.52
C THR A 56 7.32 7.02 15.88
N LYS A 57 8.62 7.09 15.63
CA LYS A 57 9.29 8.29 15.14
C LYS A 57 9.39 8.31 13.62
N TRP A 58 9.07 9.46 13.05
CA TRP A 58 9.32 9.78 11.65
C TRP A 58 10.76 10.29 11.51
N MET A 59 11.48 9.80 10.50
CA MET A 59 12.81 10.28 10.14
C MET A 59 12.80 10.84 8.72
N ALA A 60 13.69 11.77 8.41
CA ALA A 60 13.84 12.32 7.07
C ALA A 60 14.23 11.19 6.09
N ALA A 61 13.50 11.09 5.01
CA ALA A 61 13.83 10.17 3.93
C ALA A 61 15.07 10.68 3.17
N LYS A 62 15.95 9.76 2.75
CA LYS A 62 17.19 10.10 2.03
C LYS A 62 17.26 9.34 0.71
N PHE A 63 17.89 9.95 -0.29
CA PHE A 63 18.17 9.30 -1.57
C PHE A 63 18.96 7.99 -1.34
N LYS A 64 18.61 6.94 -2.07
CA LYS A 64 19.14 5.56 -1.93
C LYS A 64 18.82 4.86 -0.60
N MET A 65 18.06 5.48 0.32
CA MET A 65 17.62 4.80 1.53
C MET A 65 16.81 3.55 1.18
N GLY A 66 17.12 2.43 1.82
CA GLY A 66 16.36 1.18 1.68
C GLY A 66 14.96 1.33 2.28
N VAL A 67 13.96 0.85 1.57
CA VAL A 67 12.59 0.72 2.04
C VAL A 67 12.38 -0.72 2.46
N LEU A 68 11.83 -0.92 3.66
CA LEU A 68 11.63 -2.22 4.28
C LEU A 68 10.14 -2.58 4.25
N LYS A 69 9.84 -3.85 4.40
CA LYS A 69 8.48 -4.32 4.67
C LYS A 69 7.94 -3.63 5.92
N GLY A 70 6.73 -3.10 5.84
CA GLY A 70 6.05 -2.39 6.92
C GLY A 70 6.42 -0.91 7.07
N ASP A 71 7.31 -0.39 6.23
CA ASP A 71 7.63 1.03 6.23
C ASP A 71 6.46 1.88 5.75
N GLN A 72 6.33 3.06 6.33
CA GLN A 72 5.38 4.06 5.94
C GLN A 72 6.11 5.33 5.46
N ILE A 73 5.71 5.84 4.30
CA ILE A 73 6.25 7.09 3.73
C ILE A 73 5.17 8.16 3.79
N LYS A 74 5.57 9.36 4.24
CA LYS A 74 4.72 10.55 4.29
C LYS A 74 5.39 11.69 3.51
N THR A 75 4.60 12.37 2.70
CA THR A 75 4.97 13.58 1.97
C THR A 75 4.09 14.75 2.43
N VAL A 76 4.63 15.96 2.42
CA VAL A 76 3.87 17.20 2.65
C VAL A 76 3.59 17.91 1.32
N ALA A 77 3.06 19.13 1.36
CA ALA A 77 2.84 19.95 0.15
C ALA A 77 4.14 20.12 -0.65
N GLU A 78 4.05 20.19 -1.96
CA GLU A 78 5.15 20.39 -2.91
C GLU A 78 6.29 19.34 -2.84
N SER A 79 6.09 18.27 -2.06
CA SER A 79 7.09 17.21 -1.94
C SER A 79 6.63 15.91 -2.64
N ARG A 80 7.60 15.14 -3.17
CA ARG A 80 7.36 13.88 -3.89
C ARG A 80 8.45 12.87 -3.56
N CYS A 81 8.10 11.60 -3.60
CA CYS A 81 9.02 10.50 -3.39
C CYS A 81 8.82 9.43 -4.47
N GLU A 82 9.91 8.92 -5.05
CA GLU A 82 9.88 7.76 -5.92
C GLU A 82 10.60 6.60 -5.23
N VAL A 83 9.92 5.47 -5.15
CA VAL A 83 10.47 4.21 -4.65
C VAL A 83 10.57 3.22 -5.81
N LYS A 84 11.78 2.72 -6.07
CA LYS A 84 12.02 1.61 -6.99
C LYS A 84 12.06 0.32 -6.18
N LEU A 85 11.14 -0.58 -6.45
CA LEU A 85 11.07 -1.90 -5.83
C LEU A 85 12.09 -2.87 -6.45
N ASN A 86 12.40 -3.94 -5.73
CA ASN A 86 13.39 -4.94 -6.16
C ASN A 86 12.92 -5.76 -7.39
N ASP A 87 11.62 -5.76 -7.70
CA ASP A 87 11.05 -6.37 -8.91
C ASP A 87 11.06 -5.42 -10.13
N GLY A 88 11.63 -4.23 -9.97
CA GLY A 88 11.68 -3.20 -11.00
C GLY A 88 10.46 -2.28 -11.04
N SER A 89 9.40 -2.56 -10.29
CA SER A 89 8.24 -1.68 -10.18
C SER A 89 8.61 -0.34 -9.56
N ILE A 90 7.94 0.72 -10.00
CA ILE A 90 8.16 2.08 -9.50
C ILE A 90 6.86 2.61 -8.91
N ILE A 91 6.94 3.10 -7.69
CA ILE A 91 5.84 3.78 -7.01
C ILE A 91 6.27 5.22 -6.74
N ARG A 92 5.56 6.18 -7.31
CA ARG A 92 5.75 7.59 -7.04
C ARG A 92 4.64 8.09 -6.15
N ILE A 93 5.02 8.69 -5.05
CA ILE A 93 4.13 9.21 -4.01
C ILE A 93 4.09 10.73 -4.19
N GLY A 94 2.90 11.26 -4.45
CA GLY A 94 2.68 12.69 -4.63
C GLY A 94 2.64 13.44 -3.30
N GLU A 95 2.39 14.72 -3.37
CA GLU A 95 2.28 15.58 -2.19
C GLU A 95 1.10 15.20 -1.28
N ASN A 96 1.20 15.58 0.00
CA ASN A 96 0.16 15.38 1.03
C ASN A 96 -0.31 13.93 1.18
N SER A 97 0.60 12.98 0.92
CA SER A 97 0.29 11.54 0.87
C SER A 97 0.83 10.81 2.09
N VAL A 98 0.15 9.70 2.43
CA VAL A 98 0.62 8.70 3.40
C VAL A 98 0.46 7.34 2.75
N PHE A 99 1.60 6.70 2.45
CA PHE A 99 1.69 5.41 1.79
C PHE A 99 2.39 4.38 2.67
N ASP A 100 1.86 3.17 2.72
CA ASP A 100 2.30 2.09 3.61
C ASP A 100 2.62 0.83 2.81
N PHE A 101 3.81 0.26 3.03
CA PHE A 101 4.24 -1.02 2.45
C PHE A 101 3.95 -2.16 3.45
N ALA A 102 2.67 -2.43 3.72
CA ALA A 102 2.23 -3.29 4.81
C ALA A 102 2.83 -4.71 4.74
N GLU A 103 2.63 -5.40 3.62
CA GLU A 103 3.18 -6.72 3.37
C GLU A 103 3.85 -6.76 2.00
N SER A 104 5.12 -7.12 1.95
CA SER A 104 5.82 -7.24 0.69
C SER A 104 6.83 -8.38 0.76
N ASN A 105 6.65 -9.37 -0.10
CA ASN A 105 7.60 -10.43 -0.34
C ASN A 105 7.99 -10.42 -1.81
N LEU A 106 9.18 -9.90 -2.10
CA LEU A 106 9.74 -9.82 -3.45
C LEU A 106 10.85 -10.86 -3.58
N SER A 107 10.47 -12.13 -3.64
CA SER A 107 11.39 -13.23 -3.91
C SER A 107 11.49 -13.51 -5.42
N LYS A 108 12.51 -14.29 -5.82
CA LYS A 108 12.68 -14.71 -7.23
C LYS A 108 11.48 -15.53 -7.75
N TYR A 109 10.74 -16.20 -6.86
CA TYR A 109 9.71 -17.17 -7.23
C TYR A 109 8.28 -16.71 -6.90
N ALA A 110 8.13 -15.72 -6.03
CA ALA A 110 6.83 -15.19 -5.64
C ALA A 110 6.93 -13.69 -5.36
N ARG A 111 6.04 -12.93 -5.99
CA ARG A 111 5.90 -11.51 -5.75
C ARG A 111 4.57 -11.26 -5.05
N GLN A 112 4.64 -10.86 -3.81
CA GLN A 112 3.49 -10.40 -3.06
C GLN A 112 3.76 -9.01 -2.55
N VAL A 113 2.98 -8.02 -2.99
CA VAL A 113 3.00 -6.64 -2.52
C VAL A 113 1.60 -6.30 -2.06
N ASP A 114 1.44 -6.08 -0.77
CA ASP A 114 0.25 -5.49 -0.17
C ASP A 114 0.65 -4.11 0.35
N ALA A 115 0.10 -3.08 -0.25
CA ALA A 115 0.37 -1.70 0.11
C ALA A 115 -0.95 -0.95 0.40
N SER A 116 -0.85 0.21 1.03
CA SER A 116 -2.02 1.03 1.36
C SER A 116 -1.73 2.52 1.13
N LEU A 117 -2.59 3.17 0.37
CA LEU A 117 -2.65 4.63 0.28
C LEU A 117 -3.72 5.11 1.25
N LYS A 118 -3.30 5.63 2.40
CA LYS A 118 -4.25 6.14 3.42
C LYS A 118 -4.88 7.46 3.01
N ARG A 119 -4.11 8.31 2.34
CA ARG A 119 -4.56 9.57 1.74
C ARG A 119 -3.53 10.05 0.72
N GLY A 120 -3.95 10.95 -0.16
CA GLY A 120 -3.10 11.60 -1.16
C GLY A 120 -3.13 10.87 -2.50
N LYS A 121 -2.00 10.80 -3.19
CA LYS A 121 -1.94 10.29 -4.56
C LYS A 121 -0.66 9.53 -4.84
N ILE A 122 -0.79 8.46 -5.62
CA ILE A 122 0.35 7.71 -6.16
C ILE A 122 0.21 7.56 -7.68
N TRP A 123 1.37 7.40 -8.30
CA TRP A 123 1.52 6.89 -9.65
C TRP A 123 2.37 5.63 -9.58
N ALA A 124 1.86 4.54 -10.09
CA ALA A 124 2.58 3.28 -10.07
C ALA A 124 2.79 2.75 -11.49
N ASN A 125 4.02 2.41 -11.79
CA ASN A 125 4.44 1.67 -12.97
C ASN A 125 4.88 0.28 -12.49
N VAL A 126 3.96 -0.66 -12.59
CA VAL A 126 4.13 -2.02 -12.06
C VAL A 126 4.63 -2.94 -13.15
N THR A 127 5.78 -3.58 -12.91
CA THR A 127 6.38 -4.53 -13.85
C THR A 127 5.45 -5.71 -14.10
N ARG A 128 5.32 -6.11 -15.37
CA ARG A 128 4.58 -7.34 -15.74
C ARG A 128 5.29 -8.55 -15.18
N SER A 129 4.53 -9.40 -14.52
CA SER A 129 5.03 -10.64 -13.96
C SER A 129 4.14 -11.81 -14.39
N THR A 130 4.75 -12.88 -14.86
CA THR A 130 4.09 -14.12 -15.24
C THR A 130 4.09 -15.08 -14.05
N GLY A 131 2.94 -15.62 -13.69
CA GLY A 131 2.78 -16.60 -12.62
C GLY A 131 1.57 -16.33 -11.73
N ALA A 132 0.86 -17.37 -11.34
CA ALA A 132 -0.35 -17.29 -10.51
C ALA A 132 -0.08 -16.79 -9.08
N ALA A 133 1.16 -16.94 -8.59
CA ALA A 133 1.57 -16.53 -7.24
C ALA A 133 1.92 -15.04 -7.12
N ASN A 134 1.80 -14.27 -8.22
CA ASN A 134 2.15 -12.85 -8.21
C ASN A 134 0.93 -12.00 -7.89
N LYS A 135 0.96 -11.40 -6.71
CA LYS A 135 -0.08 -10.52 -6.20
C LYS A 135 0.51 -9.13 -5.96
N PHE A 136 -0.07 -8.11 -6.56
CA PHE A 136 0.23 -6.71 -6.28
C PHE A 136 -1.09 -6.01 -5.97
N GLU A 137 -1.31 -5.67 -4.71
CA GLU A 137 -2.51 -5.00 -4.26
C GLU A 137 -2.17 -3.67 -3.60
N VAL A 138 -2.98 -2.66 -3.90
CA VAL A 138 -2.95 -1.38 -3.19
C VAL A 138 -4.34 -1.08 -2.67
N LYS A 139 -4.44 -0.93 -1.36
CA LYS A 139 -5.67 -0.58 -0.66
C LYS A 139 -5.78 0.93 -0.49
N SER A 140 -6.97 1.43 -0.63
CA SER A 140 -7.38 2.79 -0.28
C SER A 140 -8.52 2.71 0.76
N PRO A 141 -8.98 3.82 1.34
CA PRO A 141 -10.09 3.78 2.28
C PRO A 141 -11.38 3.16 1.73
N THR A 142 -11.66 3.30 0.44
CA THR A 142 -12.93 2.85 -0.16
C THR A 142 -12.80 1.72 -1.19
N ALA A 143 -11.58 1.38 -1.64
CA ALA A 143 -11.38 0.36 -2.67
C ALA A 143 -10.08 -0.42 -2.48
N VAL A 144 -10.03 -1.60 -3.07
CA VAL A 144 -8.82 -2.42 -3.25
C VAL A 144 -8.53 -2.53 -4.74
N CYS A 145 -7.30 -2.21 -5.14
CA CYS A 145 -6.81 -2.36 -6.50
C CYS A 145 -5.91 -3.60 -6.58
N ALA A 146 -6.24 -4.54 -7.45
CA ALA A 146 -5.38 -5.67 -7.79
C ALA A 146 -4.76 -5.46 -9.18
N ILE A 147 -3.42 -5.49 -9.25
CA ILE A 147 -2.65 -4.98 -10.38
C ILE A 147 -1.77 -6.09 -10.98
N ARG A 148 -1.70 -6.15 -12.31
CA ARG A 148 -0.81 -7.05 -13.05
C ARG A 148 -0.17 -6.33 -14.24
N GLY A 149 1.01 -5.73 -14.01
CA GLY A 149 1.77 -5.10 -15.07
C GLY A 149 1.03 -3.91 -15.70
N THR A 150 0.88 -2.84 -14.96
CA THR A 150 -0.01 -1.73 -15.28
C THR A 150 0.63 -0.40 -14.90
N ILE A 151 0.42 0.62 -15.71
CA ILE A 151 0.66 2.02 -15.33
C ILE A 151 -0.67 2.63 -14.92
N TYR A 152 -0.76 3.05 -13.68
CA TYR A 152 -2.00 3.60 -13.12
C TYR A 152 -1.74 4.69 -12.09
N ARG A 153 -2.73 5.52 -11.87
CA ARG A 153 -2.82 6.52 -10.81
C ARG A 153 -3.89 6.11 -9.81
N LEU A 154 -3.59 6.25 -8.54
CA LEU A 154 -4.54 6.10 -7.44
C LEU A 154 -4.54 7.37 -6.60
N GLU A 155 -5.70 7.92 -6.34
CA GLU A 155 -5.92 9.04 -5.44
C GLU A 155 -6.91 8.62 -4.37
N ALA A 156 -6.62 9.00 -3.11
CA ALA A 156 -7.43 8.68 -1.96
C ALA A 156 -7.60 9.93 -1.07
N ASP A 157 -8.82 10.35 -0.93
CA ASP A 157 -9.28 11.35 0.02
C ASP A 157 -10.60 10.86 0.67
N SER A 158 -11.69 11.61 0.55
CA SER A 158 -13.05 11.15 0.84
C SER A 158 -13.60 10.16 -0.20
N THR A 159 -12.97 10.10 -1.36
CA THR A 159 -13.25 9.19 -2.47
C THR A 159 -11.97 8.50 -2.92
N THR A 160 -12.10 7.39 -3.64
CA THR A 160 -10.96 6.77 -4.32
C THR A 160 -11.13 6.94 -5.83
N ARG A 161 -10.10 7.49 -6.49
CA ARG A 161 -10.03 7.58 -7.95
C ARG A 161 -8.90 6.71 -8.46
N VAL A 162 -9.20 5.85 -9.41
CA VAL A 162 -8.25 4.97 -10.11
C VAL A 162 -8.30 5.29 -11.58
N ALA A 163 -7.16 5.63 -12.19
CA ALA A 163 -7.05 5.87 -13.63
C ALA A 163 -5.96 4.96 -14.23
N VAL A 164 -6.26 4.28 -15.34
CA VAL A 164 -5.36 3.31 -15.98
C VAL A 164 -4.82 3.87 -17.29
N TYR A 165 -3.49 3.96 -17.39
CA TYR A 165 -2.77 4.49 -18.56
C TYR A 165 -2.19 3.40 -19.46
N ASP A 166 -1.84 2.25 -18.90
CA ASP A 166 -1.44 1.05 -19.63
C ASP A 166 -1.85 -0.20 -18.87
N GLY A 167 -2.35 -1.21 -19.57
CA GLY A 167 -2.79 -2.46 -18.97
C GLY A 167 -4.18 -2.43 -18.37
N LYS A 168 -4.35 -3.09 -17.23
CA LYS A 168 -5.65 -3.20 -16.53
C LYS A 168 -5.48 -3.32 -15.01
N VAL A 169 -6.47 -2.84 -14.27
CA VAL A 169 -6.60 -2.95 -12.82
C VAL A 169 -7.95 -3.55 -12.48
N ASP A 170 -7.98 -4.54 -11.61
CA ASP A 170 -9.23 -5.02 -11.02
C ASP A 170 -9.47 -4.24 -9.71
N VAL A 171 -10.59 -3.54 -9.62
CA VAL A 171 -10.97 -2.70 -8.48
C VAL A 171 -12.13 -3.36 -7.76
N GLY A 172 -11.97 -3.60 -6.47
CA GLY A 172 -12.98 -4.25 -5.63
C GLY A 172 -13.24 -3.49 -4.32
N PRO A 173 -14.29 -3.88 -3.58
CA PRO A 173 -14.61 -3.28 -2.29
C PRO A 173 -13.56 -3.66 -1.24
N THR A 174 -13.33 -2.76 -0.28
CA THR A 174 -12.64 -3.11 0.96
C THR A 174 -13.50 -4.09 1.77
N ASN A 175 -12.89 -4.82 2.71
CA ASN A 175 -13.65 -5.74 3.57
C ASN A 175 -14.72 -5.00 4.37
N ASP A 176 -14.39 -3.80 4.89
CA ASP A 176 -15.33 -2.98 5.66
C ASP A 176 -16.52 -2.54 4.80
N LEU A 177 -16.25 -2.07 3.59
CA LEU A 177 -17.30 -1.69 2.65
C LEU A 177 -18.18 -2.89 2.27
N ARG A 178 -17.58 -4.06 2.03
CA ARG A 178 -18.34 -5.30 1.72
C ARG A 178 -19.27 -5.69 2.88
N GLN A 179 -18.80 -5.61 4.12
CA GLN A 179 -19.64 -5.88 5.28
C GLN A 179 -20.80 -4.88 5.43
N GLN A 180 -20.55 -3.59 5.19
CA GLN A 180 -21.58 -2.56 5.21
C GLN A 180 -22.67 -2.81 4.15
N LEU A 181 -22.27 -3.14 2.92
CA LEU A 181 -23.21 -3.44 1.83
C LEU A 181 -24.03 -4.69 2.11
N GLN A 182 -23.44 -5.75 2.69
CA GLN A 182 -24.14 -6.97 3.09
C GLN A 182 -25.15 -6.73 4.22
N GLN A 183 -24.87 -5.81 5.16
CA GLN A 183 -25.81 -5.45 6.22
C GLN A 183 -27.02 -4.69 5.68
N GLN A 184 -26.84 -3.85 4.65
CA GLN A 184 -27.92 -3.10 4.01
C GLN A 184 -28.85 -3.99 3.18
N THR A 185 -28.37 -5.14 2.69
CA THR A 185 -29.15 -6.09 1.87
C THR A 185 -29.83 -7.20 2.67
N ARG A 186 -29.79 -7.18 4.01
CA ARG A 186 -30.51 -8.17 4.83
C ARG A 186 -32.01 -8.08 4.60
N PRO A 187 -32.70 -9.23 4.35
CA PRO A 187 -34.16 -9.26 4.22
C PRO A 187 -34.81 -8.76 5.53
N GLY A 188 -35.63 -7.72 5.43
CA GLY A 188 -36.30 -7.11 6.58
C GLY A 188 -36.05 -5.61 6.77
N ALA A 189 -35.09 -5.00 6.09
CA ALA A 189 -35.02 -3.55 6.02
C ALA A 189 -36.07 -3.03 5.02
N PRO A 190 -36.80 -1.94 5.34
CA PRO A 190 -37.78 -1.36 4.39
C PRO A 190 -37.04 -0.94 3.12
N VAL A 191 -37.29 -1.63 2.03
CA VAL A 191 -36.81 -1.24 0.71
C VAL A 191 -37.65 -0.02 0.30
N GLN A 192 -37.07 1.18 0.36
CA GLN A 192 -37.67 2.33 -0.33
C GLN A 192 -37.66 2.03 -1.82
N VAL A 193 -38.83 1.71 -2.36
CA VAL A 193 -39.03 1.57 -3.81
C VAL A 193 -38.84 2.95 -4.43
N PRO A 194 -37.83 3.15 -5.30
CA PRO A 194 -37.66 4.44 -5.95
C PRO A 194 -38.88 4.77 -6.82
N GLY A 195 -39.39 5.99 -6.72
CA GLY A 195 -40.47 6.46 -7.60
C GLY A 195 -40.06 6.42 -9.09
N PRO A 196 -41.01 6.29 -10.03
CA PRO A 196 -40.77 5.91 -11.42
C PRO A 196 -40.09 6.97 -12.31
N THR A 197 -39.53 8.06 -11.78
CA THR A 197 -39.08 9.21 -12.59
C THR A 197 -37.66 9.72 -12.33
N GLN A 198 -36.82 8.99 -11.62
CA GLN A 198 -35.43 9.43 -11.44
C GLN A 198 -34.52 8.79 -12.49
N VAL A 199 -34.04 9.65 -13.42
CA VAL A 199 -32.94 9.27 -14.32
C VAL A 199 -31.71 8.91 -13.46
N PRO A 200 -31.16 7.71 -13.60
CA PRO A 200 -30.01 7.28 -12.82
C PRO A 200 -28.81 8.21 -13.01
N GLY A 201 -28.34 8.85 -11.95
CA GLY A 201 -27.08 9.59 -11.95
C GLY A 201 -25.88 8.64 -12.06
N PRO A 202 -24.68 9.16 -12.37
CA PRO A 202 -23.49 8.35 -12.67
C PRO A 202 -23.01 7.44 -11.52
N PHE A 203 -23.53 7.58 -10.30
CA PHE A 203 -23.12 6.85 -9.10
C PHE A 203 -24.21 5.91 -8.56
N GLN A 204 -24.91 5.20 -9.43
CA GLN A 204 -26.03 4.34 -8.98
C GLN A 204 -25.65 2.87 -8.79
N VAL A 205 -24.48 2.46 -9.25
CA VAL A 205 -24.02 1.07 -9.11
C VAL A 205 -23.15 0.95 -7.87
N SER A 206 -23.43 -0.05 -7.02
CA SER A 206 -22.61 -0.34 -5.85
C SER A 206 -21.42 -1.22 -6.22
N LEU A 207 -20.26 -0.96 -5.61
CA LEU A 207 -19.07 -1.77 -5.75
C LEU A 207 -19.18 -3.00 -4.82
N ASP A 208 -20.06 -3.93 -5.17
CA ASP A 208 -20.25 -5.21 -4.47
C ASP A 208 -19.36 -6.33 -5.03
N GLN A 209 -18.93 -6.20 -6.27
CA GLN A 209 -18.07 -7.11 -7.01
C GLN A 209 -16.84 -6.39 -7.55
N TRP A 210 -15.88 -7.18 -8.06
CA TRP A 210 -14.70 -6.66 -8.73
C TRP A 210 -15.05 -6.08 -10.10
N VAL A 211 -14.60 -4.85 -10.35
CA VAL A 211 -14.75 -4.15 -11.62
C VAL A 211 -13.40 -4.08 -12.32
N GLN A 212 -13.31 -4.63 -13.52
CA GLN A 212 -12.12 -4.49 -14.35
C GLN A 212 -12.08 -3.12 -15.01
N LEU A 213 -11.02 -2.38 -14.73
CA LEU A 213 -10.70 -1.10 -15.32
C LEU A 213 -9.57 -1.28 -16.32
N VAL A 214 -9.78 -0.89 -17.57
CA VAL A 214 -8.81 -1.00 -18.65
C VAL A 214 -8.21 0.36 -19.01
N GLN A 215 -7.14 0.35 -19.78
CA GLN A 215 -6.48 1.54 -20.29
C GLN A 215 -7.47 2.56 -20.87
N GLY A 216 -7.25 3.85 -20.58
CA GLY A 216 -8.06 4.97 -21.04
C GLY A 216 -9.30 5.25 -20.18
N TYR A 217 -9.55 4.45 -19.15
CA TYR A 217 -10.67 4.64 -18.23
C TYR A 217 -10.22 4.97 -16.82
N GLN A 218 -11.12 5.65 -16.10
CA GLN A 218 -11.00 5.92 -14.67
C GLN A 218 -12.26 5.48 -13.92
N LEU A 219 -12.09 5.15 -12.65
CA LEU A 219 -13.14 4.78 -11.72
C LEU A 219 -13.08 5.70 -10.51
N GLU A 220 -14.20 6.28 -10.11
CA GLU A 220 -14.33 7.00 -8.84
C GLU A 220 -15.25 6.19 -7.90
N VAL A 221 -14.77 5.86 -6.71
CA VAL A 221 -15.49 5.10 -5.68
C VAL A 221 -15.72 6.00 -4.47
N ARG A 222 -16.98 6.19 -4.09
CA ARG A 222 -17.39 6.95 -2.91
C ARG A 222 -17.36 6.09 -1.64
N ASN A 223 -17.37 6.73 -0.48
CA ASN A 223 -17.38 6.08 0.82
C ASN A 223 -18.61 5.18 1.07
N ASN A 224 -19.73 5.42 0.37
CA ASN A 224 -20.92 4.58 0.41
C ASN A 224 -20.89 3.41 -0.59
N GLY A 225 -19.75 3.15 -1.23
CA GLY A 225 -19.56 2.10 -2.21
C GLY A 225 -20.13 2.36 -3.59
N ARG A 226 -20.81 3.48 -3.82
CA ARG A 226 -21.24 3.84 -5.17
C ARG A 226 -20.05 4.26 -6.02
N TYR A 227 -20.02 3.86 -7.28
CA TYR A 227 -18.93 4.19 -8.18
C TYR A 227 -19.43 4.71 -9.53
N ALA A 228 -18.57 5.44 -10.23
CA ALA A 228 -18.72 5.83 -11.61
C ALA A 228 -17.48 5.46 -12.40
N LYS A 229 -17.67 4.85 -13.58
CA LYS A 229 -16.62 4.54 -14.55
C LYS A 229 -16.77 5.49 -15.74
N THR A 230 -15.71 6.25 -16.05
CA THR A 230 -15.68 7.23 -17.14
C THR A 230 -14.38 7.08 -17.94
N GLN A 231 -14.35 7.64 -19.13
CA GLN A 231 -13.09 7.82 -19.86
C GLN A 231 -12.22 8.87 -19.16
N ILE A 232 -10.91 8.71 -19.26
CA ILE A 232 -9.96 9.70 -18.77
C ILE A 232 -10.10 10.97 -19.63
N ASP A 233 -10.32 12.11 -18.98
CA ASP A 233 -10.37 13.39 -19.65
C ASP A 233 -8.96 13.92 -19.95
N SER A 234 -8.54 13.80 -21.20
CA SER A 234 -7.21 14.21 -21.65
C SER A 234 -6.96 15.73 -21.48
N VAL A 235 -8.00 16.55 -21.50
CA VAL A 235 -7.86 18.00 -21.34
C VAL A 235 -7.54 18.35 -19.89
N SER A 236 -8.27 17.79 -18.95
CA SER A 236 -7.97 18.01 -17.51
C SER A 236 -6.61 17.44 -17.12
N GLU A 237 -6.24 16.28 -17.66
CA GLU A 237 -4.94 15.67 -17.39
C GLU A 237 -3.75 16.46 -17.93
N SER A 238 -3.90 17.11 -19.11
CA SER A 238 -2.83 17.93 -19.68
C SER A 238 -2.47 19.14 -18.82
N ARG A 239 -3.38 19.60 -18.00
CA ARG A 239 -3.19 20.72 -17.06
C ARG A 239 -2.58 20.31 -15.72
N SER A 240 -2.49 19.02 -15.44
CA SER A 240 -1.96 18.51 -14.18
C SER A 240 -0.44 18.32 -14.25
N ASP A 241 0.31 19.15 -13.53
CA ASP A 241 1.76 19.01 -13.39
C ASP A 241 2.14 17.62 -12.87
N TRP A 242 1.42 17.09 -11.90
CA TRP A 242 1.63 15.74 -11.37
C TRP A 242 1.56 14.67 -12.45
N ILE A 243 0.56 14.72 -13.31
CA ILE A 243 0.36 13.72 -14.36
C ILE A 243 1.42 13.86 -15.45
N GLN A 244 1.70 15.10 -15.90
CA GLN A 244 2.71 15.36 -16.94
C GLN A 244 4.11 14.93 -16.46
N TRP A 245 4.48 15.28 -15.25
CA TRP A 245 5.74 14.87 -14.64
C TRP A 245 5.89 13.34 -14.60
N ASN A 246 4.84 12.61 -14.23
CA ASN A 246 4.88 11.15 -14.19
C ASN A 246 5.00 10.52 -15.59
N LYS A 247 4.24 11.02 -16.57
CA LYS A 247 4.31 10.56 -17.96
C LYS A 247 5.71 10.77 -18.55
N GLU A 248 6.34 11.91 -18.29
CA GLU A 248 7.69 12.18 -18.75
C GLU A 248 8.72 11.27 -18.11
N ARG A 249 8.63 11.06 -16.78
CA ARG A 249 9.52 10.13 -16.10
C ARG A 249 9.38 8.68 -16.59
N ASP A 250 8.17 8.24 -16.94
CA ASP A 250 7.98 6.90 -17.51
C ASP A 250 8.60 6.77 -18.90
N ARG A 251 8.56 7.82 -19.74
CA ARG A 251 9.27 7.83 -21.03
C ARG A 251 10.78 7.71 -20.89
N MET A 252 11.35 8.34 -19.85
CA MET A 252 12.80 8.25 -19.58
C MET A 252 13.23 6.84 -19.16
N LEU A 253 12.34 6.05 -18.55
CA LEU A 253 12.63 4.69 -18.13
C LEU A 253 12.56 3.65 -19.26
N GLN A 254 11.93 4.00 -20.37
CA GLN A 254 11.79 3.13 -21.54
C GLN A 254 12.95 3.28 -22.54
N ARG A 255 13.85 4.23 -22.31
CA ARG A 255 15.10 4.46 -23.07
C ARG A 255 16.28 3.75 -22.39
#